data_fc03464d6605d09803f518589fafe1e7
#
_entry.id   fc03464d6605d09803f518589fafe1e7
#
_cell.length_a   1.000
_cell.length_b   1.000
_cell.length_c   1.000
_cell.angle_alpha   90.00
_cell.angle_beta   90.00
_cell.angle_gamma   90.00
#
_symmetry.space_group_name_H-M   'P 1'
#
loop_
_entity.id
_entity.type
_entity.pdbx_description
1 polymer ?
#
loop_
_entity_poly.entity_id
_entity_poly.type
_entity_poly.pdbx_seq_one_letter_code
_entity_poly.pdbx_strand_id
1 'polypeptide(L)'
;MWTPGQAVKEFARSRPEEVVLICAKNKGGEDKLTRLELDSWSDWLAHKLIERGVSQGDYVAIVFPTCIQHVVATMGTYKAGGTPMPISYRMPPAERDAFLELANPKCVLSSVPELSDIIISDMPDFSVYPKELPKTNVPQPTKVLASGGSTGKPKLIISSGAFQYPAGEHPLAQLLQLQPDDMLFSPGPLYHNGPFFFTQIALFHGCRVMLNERFQANRTLDLIENFHPSVLNLVPTMMQRMLRESDFGDRDLSSIRTAWHLAAPCPEWAKIGFIDRFGADAVMELWAATEMTGLTIISGSEWLMHRGSVGKGLLTEFKILDEKRNELPIGEVGEIFSRFSNAPPDYHYLGASQLEMTSDNFASVGDLGHLDKEGYLYLADRRTDMIISGGANIFPAEIEAVISSHEKVRDVAVIGLLDEDLGRKVWAVVQPDDTLDPPDIGELESLCQGQLALYKVPRGFELVSDFPRNEAGKIRRLALREERNSH
;
A
#
# COMPACT_ATOMS: atom_id res chain seq x y z
N MET A 1 12.79 24.74 -7.64
CA MET A 1 12.56 23.30 -7.32
C MET A 1 12.93 23.06 -5.86
N TRP A 2 12.16 22.24 -5.16
CA TRP A 2 12.47 21.75 -3.81
C TRP A 2 12.83 20.28 -3.86
N THR A 3 13.80 19.88 -3.05
CA THR A 3 14.00 18.51 -2.62
C THR A 3 13.13 18.22 -1.37
N PRO A 4 12.89 16.96 -0.98
CA PRO A 4 12.21 16.62 0.26
C PRO A 4 12.79 17.34 1.49
N GLY A 5 14.12 17.39 1.61
CA GLY A 5 14.80 18.08 2.71
C GLY A 5 14.54 19.58 2.73
N GLN A 6 14.51 20.22 1.55
CA GLN A 6 14.21 21.66 1.46
C GLN A 6 12.77 21.96 1.87
N ALA A 7 11.80 21.11 1.49
CA ALA A 7 10.41 21.30 1.90
C ALA A 7 10.23 21.22 3.42
N VAL A 8 10.79 20.18 4.06
CA VAL A 8 10.75 20.03 5.52
C VAL A 8 11.35 21.27 6.19
N LYS A 9 12.50 21.77 5.73
CA LYS A 9 13.19 22.94 6.27
C LYS A 9 12.38 24.23 6.12
N GLU A 10 11.76 24.47 4.97
CA GLU A 10 10.96 25.67 4.73
C GLU A 10 9.68 25.70 5.60
N PHE A 11 9.02 24.55 5.77
CA PHE A 11 7.88 24.46 6.69
C PHE A 11 8.30 24.58 8.15
N ALA A 12 9.47 24.08 8.54
CA ALA A 12 10.03 24.30 9.89
C ALA A 12 10.35 25.77 10.17
N ARG A 13 10.81 26.54 9.18
CA ARG A 13 11.04 27.98 9.30
C ARG A 13 9.75 28.76 9.45
N SER A 14 8.70 28.40 8.71
CA SER A 14 7.43 29.14 8.70
C SER A 14 6.54 28.82 9.91
N ARG A 15 6.57 27.61 10.42
CA ARG A 15 5.70 27.11 11.49
C ARG A 15 6.47 26.19 12.48
N PRO A 16 7.53 26.67 13.15
CA PRO A 16 8.47 25.82 13.91
C PRO A 16 7.81 25.00 15.01
N GLU A 17 6.89 25.59 15.77
CA GLU A 17 6.24 24.97 16.93
C GLU A 17 5.02 24.11 16.60
N GLU A 18 4.62 24.08 15.31
CA GLU A 18 3.47 23.27 14.93
C GLU A 18 3.82 21.77 15.01
N VAL A 19 2.99 21.01 15.73
CA VAL A 19 3.10 19.54 15.78
C VAL A 19 2.77 18.98 14.38
N VAL A 20 3.78 18.50 13.68
CA VAL A 20 3.65 17.99 12.31
C VAL A 20 3.47 16.48 12.25
N LEU A 21 3.99 15.76 13.23
CA LEU A 21 3.94 14.31 13.28
C LEU A 21 3.42 13.83 14.63
N ILE A 22 2.42 12.95 14.58
CA ILE A 22 1.85 12.27 15.74
C ILE A 22 1.90 10.78 15.47
N CYS A 23 2.46 9.99 16.39
CA CYS A 23 2.45 8.53 16.28
C CYS A 23 1.81 7.91 17.52
N ALA A 24 0.62 7.31 17.34
CA ALA A 24 -0.10 6.61 18.41
C ALA A 24 0.54 5.26 18.72
N LYS A 25 0.82 4.99 19.98
CA LYS A 25 1.44 3.76 20.48
C LYS A 25 0.39 2.68 20.79
N ASN A 26 0.75 1.42 20.60
CA ASN A 26 -0.13 0.28 20.92
C ASN A 26 -0.50 0.19 22.41
N LYS A 27 0.41 0.62 23.29
CA LYS A 27 0.22 0.58 24.76
C LYS A 27 -0.47 1.83 25.32
N GLY A 28 -0.97 2.70 24.44
CA GLY A 28 -1.55 4.00 24.81
C GLY A 28 -0.51 5.14 24.81
N GLY A 29 -1.02 6.38 24.71
CA GLY A 29 -0.20 7.57 24.49
C GLY A 29 0.27 7.73 23.05
N GLU A 30 0.94 8.82 22.79
CA GLU A 30 1.49 9.19 21.49
C GLU A 30 2.83 9.87 21.60
N ASP A 31 3.70 9.66 20.62
CA ASP A 31 4.88 10.47 20.39
C ASP A 31 4.53 11.59 19.41
N LYS A 32 5.08 12.77 19.63
CA LYS A 32 4.84 13.96 18.81
C LYS A 32 6.16 14.62 18.44
N LEU A 33 6.23 15.16 17.22
CA LEU A 33 7.29 16.07 16.80
C LEU A 33 6.70 17.35 16.25
N THR A 34 7.29 18.48 16.63
CA THR A 34 7.11 19.75 15.94
C THR A 34 7.86 19.74 14.60
N ARG A 35 7.56 20.72 13.74
CA ARG A 35 8.29 20.89 12.47
C ARG A 35 9.78 21.16 12.70
N LEU A 36 10.11 21.97 13.71
CA LEU A 36 11.49 22.27 14.06
C LEU A 36 12.23 21.02 14.56
N GLU A 37 11.58 20.20 15.39
CA GLU A 37 12.15 18.96 15.89
C GLU A 37 12.37 17.94 14.76
N LEU A 38 11.41 17.78 13.86
CA LEU A 38 11.57 16.89 12.68
C LEU A 38 12.72 17.36 11.78
N ASP A 39 12.79 18.66 11.50
CA ASP A 39 13.87 19.24 10.69
C ASP A 39 15.22 19.03 11.36
N SER A 40 15.37 19.39 12.63
CA SER A 40 16.62 19.31 13.38
C SER A 40 17.08 17.85 13.56
N TRP A 41 16.18 16.93 13.88
CA TRP A 41 16.54 15.52 14.06
C TRP A 41 16.95 14.87 12.75
N SER A 42 16.24 15.17 11.67
CA SER A 42 16.61 14.68 10.34
C SER A 42 17.90 15.35 9.79
N ASP A 43 18.21 16.60 10.16
CA ASP A 43 19.50 17.25 9.86
C ASP A 43 20.66 16.54 10.60
N TRP A 44 20.50 16.28 11.91
CA TRP A 44 21.46 15.50 12.69
C TRP A 44 21.75 14.14 12.02
N LEU A 45 20.70 13.41 11.67
CA LEU A 45 20.86 12.10 11.05
C LEU A 45 21.52 12.20 9.69
N ALA A 46 21.19 13.20 8.90
CA ALA A 46 21.83 13.42 7.60
C ALA A 46 23.33 13.65 7.71
N HIS A 47 23.79 14.43 8.71
CA HIS A 47 25.22 14.57 9.01
C HIS A 47 25.86 13.22 9.33
N LYS A 48 25.22 12.40 10.17
CA LYS A 48 25.72 11.06 10.51
C LYS A 48 25.82 10.12 9.28
N LEU A 49 24.86 10.21 8.37
CA LEU A 49 24.87 9.45 7.14
C LEU A 49 25.98 9.92 6.18
N ILE A 50 26.17 11.23 6.04
CA ILE A 50 27.25 11.82 5.23
C ILE A 50 28.61 11.45 5.80
N GLU A 51 28.80 11.48 7.11
CA GLU A 51 30.03 11.02 7.80
C GLU A 51 30.35 9.56 7.49
N ARG A 52 29.34 8.72 7.23
CA ARG A 52 29.50 7.33 6.76
C ARG A 52 29.64 7.19 5.24
N GLY A 53 29.71 8.29 4.53
CA GLY A 53 29.88 8.33 3.09
C GLY A 53 28.61 8.07 2.29
N VAL A 54 27.43 8.26 2.88
CA VAL A 54 26.16 8.20 2.12
C VAL A 54 26.10 9.40 1.17
N SER A 55 25.77 9.15 -0.07
CA SER A 55 25.68 10.11 -1.16
C SER A 55 24.55 9.73 -2.13
N GLN A 56 24.38 10.52 -3.19
CA GLN A 56 23.43 10.21 -4.27
C GLN A 56 23.72 8.83 -4.89
N GLY A 57 22.68 8.02 -5.03
CA GLY A 57 22.77 6.65 -5.53
C GLY A 57 22.89 5.58 -4.45
N ASP A 58 23.30 5.96 -3.24
CA ASP A 58 23.42 5.02 -2.13
C ASP A 58 22.04 4.72 -1.50
N TYR A 59 21.80 3.45 -1.17
CA TYR A 59 20.61 3.03 -0.44
C TYR A 59 20.86 3.06 1.07
N VAL A 60 19.85 3.49 1.81
CA VAL A 60 19.81 3.41 3.28
C VAL A 60 18.63 2.53 3.67
N ALA A 61 18.91 1.35 4.22
CA ALA A 61 17.87 0.45 4.69
C ALA A 61 17.26 0.98 5.99
N ILE A 62 15.92 1.00 6.07
CA ILE A 62 15.15 1.51 7.19
C ILE A 62 14.29 0.38 7.75
N VAL A 63 14.69 -0.19 8.90
CA VAL A 63 14.09 -1.38 9.51
C VAL A 63 13.46 -0.99 10.85
N PHE A 64 12.39 -0.20 10.79
CA PHE A 64 11.64 0.27 11.95
C PHE A 64 10.16 -0.13 11.87
N PRO A 65 9.47 -0.27 13.01
CA PRO A 65 8.01 -0.21 13.03
C PRO A 65 7.52 1.15 12.51
N THR A 66 6.21 1.29 12.35
CA THR A 66 5.63 2.62 12.11
C THR A 66 5.78 3.45 13.38
N CYS A 67 6.71 4.39 13.37
CA CYS A 67 7.08 5.24 14.50
C CYS A 67 7.73 6.54 14.00
N ILE A 68 7.97 7.46 14.91
CA ILE A 68 8.65 8.73 14.63
C ILE A 68 10.03 8.49 14.00
N GLN A 69 10.79 7.54 14.54
CA GLN A 69 12.15 7.24 14.08
C GLN A 69 12.17 6.78 12.61
N HIS A 70 11.12 6.09 12.14
CA HIS A 70 11.00 5.71 10.72
C HIS A 70 10.92 6.94 9.82
N VAL A 71 10.13 7.94 10.21
CA VAL A 71 9.99 9.19 9.46
C VAL A 71 11.29 10.00 9.48
N VAL A 72 11.91 10.12 10.65
CA VAL A 72 13.22 10.78 10.81
C VAL A 72 14.29 10.10 9.96
N ALA A 73 14.34 8.77 9.95
CA ALA A 73 15.25 7.98 9.13
C ALA A 73 15.07 8.28 7.63
N THR A 74 13.82 8.32 7.20
CA THR A 74 13.47 8.63 5.80
C THR A 74 13.90 10.06 5.42
N MET A 75 13.56 11.05 6.26
CA MET A 75 13.89 12.46 6.00
C MET A 75 15.41 12.72 6.06
N GLY A 76 16.10 12.13 7.05
CA GLY A 76 17.56 12.22 7.16
C GLY A 76 18.27 11.61 5.95
N THR A 77 17.76 10.50 5.43
CA THR A 77 18.28 9.87 4.21
C THR A 77 18.13 10.79 3.00
N TYR A 78 16.96 11.39 2.79
CA TYR A 78 16.78 12.36 1.69
C TYR A 78 17.67 13.60 1.85
N LYS A 79 17.83 14.12 3.06
CA LYS A 79 18.70 15.27 3.32
C LYS A 79 20.16 14.93 3.08
N ALA A 80 20.60 13.71 3.30
CA ALA A 80 21.93 13.23 2.95
C ALA A 80 22.13 13.00 1.44
N GLY A 81 21.07 13.11 0.63
CA GLY A 81 21.08 12.82 -0.80
C GLY A 81 20.92 11.33 -1.14
N GLY A 82 20.79 10.46 -0.14
CA GLY A 82 20.60 9.03 -0.29
C GLY A 82 19.15 8.64 -0.62
N THR A 83 18.94 7.36 -0.86
CA THR A 83 17.65 6.75 -1.21
C THR A 83 17.13 5.89 -0.08
N PRO A 84 15.96 6.16 0.51
CA PRO A 84 15.40 5.33 1.55
C PRO A 84 14.90 3.99 1.00
N MET A 85 15.20 2.92 1.74
CA MET A 85 14.76 1.55 1.47
C MET A 85 14.04 1.00 2.71
N PRO A 86 12.74 1.28 2.88
CA PRO A 86 11.97 0.76 3.99
C PRO A 86 11.79 -0.77 3.86
N ILE A 87 12.11 -1.49 4.92
CA ILE A 87 11.96 -2.94 5.05
C ILE A 87 11.12 -3.25 6.29
N SER A 88 10.26 -4.26 6.20
CA SER A 88 9.47 -4.70 7.34
C SER A 88 10.37 -5.17 8.49
N TYR A 89 10.20 -4.57 9.66
CA TYR A 89 10.89 -4.99 10.88
C TYR A 89 10.45 -6.37 11.38
N ARG A 90 9.31 -6.87 10.89
CA ARG A 90 8.75 -8.20 11.21
C ARG A 90 9.26 -9.30 10.30
N MET A 91 9.95 -8.92 9.24
CA MET A 91 10.49 -9.88 8.28
C MET A 91 11.41 -10.88 8.99
N PRO A 92 11.26 -12.18 8.73
CA PRO A 92 12.18 -13.18 9.27
C PRO A 92 13.64 -12.82 8.96
N PRO A 93 14.58 -13.03 9.90
CA PRO A 93 15.98 -12.63 9.69
C PRO A 93 16.57 -13.10 8.36
N ALA A 94 16.36 -14.36 7.99
CA ALA A 94 16.90 -14.92 6.74
C ALA A 94 16.35 -14.20 5.48
N GLU A 95 15.06 -13.84 5.49
CA GLU A 95 14.44 -13.11 4.37
C GLU A 95 14.95 -11.66 4.33
N ARG A 96 14.99 -11.00 5.50
CA ARG A 96 15.53 -9.64 5.62
C ARG A 96 16.98 -9.55 5.14
N ASP A 97 17.81 -10.47 5.60
CA ASP A 97 19.25 -10.51 5.30
C ASP A 97 19.46 -10.74 3.79
N ALA A 98 18.61 -11.55 3.13
CA ALA A 98 18.63 -11.72 1.68
C ALA A 98 18.30 -10.42 0.92
N PHE A 99 17.36 -9.58 1.43
CA PHE A 99 17.12 -8.25 0.85
C PHE A 99 18.29 -7.30 1.08
N LEU A 100 18.90 -7.33 2.27
CA LEU A 100 20.08 -6.49 2.57
C LEU A 100 21.28 -6.91 1.71
N GLU A 101 21.53 -8.21 1.54
CA GLU A 101 22.59 -8.71 0.66
C GLU A 101 22.34 -8.29 -0.80
N LEU A 102 21.11 -8.44 -1.30
CA LEU A 102 20.73 -8.06 -2.66
C LEU A 102 20.91 -6.56 -2.91
N ALA A 103 20.46 -5.71 -1.97
CA ALA A 103 20.51 -4.26 -2.11
C ALA A 103 21.91 -3.68 -1.83
N ASN A 104 22.71 -4.33 -1.00
CA ASN A 104 23.99 -3.85 -0.48
C ASN A 104 23.89 -2.37 -0.01
N PRO A 105 23.02 -2.03 0.95
CA PRO A 105 22.81 -0.66 1.36
C PRO A 105 24.08 -0.09 2.00
N LYS A 106 24.32 1.21 1.79
CA LYS A 106 25.46 1.93 2.37
C LYS A 106 25.38 2.04 3.89
N CYS A 107 24.13 2.03 4.42
CA CYS A 107 23.86 2.15 5.83
C CYS A 107 22.55 1.42 6.16
N VAL A 108 22.47 0.80 7.33
CA VAL A 108 21.25 0.21 7.88
C VAL A 108 20.86 0.99 9.12
N LEU A 109 19.62 1.45 9.18
CA LEU A 109 18.99 2.10 10.32
C LEU A 109 17.91 1.18 10.85
N SER A 110 17.98 0.80 12.12
CA SER A 110 17.09 -0.22 12.68
C SER A 110 16.70 0.07 14.11
N SER A 111 15.51 -0.41 14.50
CA SER A 111 15.10 -0.50 15.92
C SER A 111 15.80 -1.65 16.66
N VAL A 112 16.48 -2.55 15.94
CA VAL A 112 17.32 -3.61 16.50
C VAL A 112 18.76 -3.09 16.55
N PRO A 113 19.32 -2.82 17.77
CA PRO A 113 20.61 -2.14 17.88
C PRO A 113 21.77 -2.85 17.17
N GLU A 114 21.77 -4.19 17.20
CA GLU A 114 22.83 -5.02 16.59
C GLU A 114 22.83 -4.96 15.06
N LEU A 115 21.69 -4.56 14.47
CA LEU A 115 21.54 -4.39 13.02
C LEU A 115 21.79 -2.93 12.58
N SER A 116 21.77 -1.97 13.49
CA SER A 116 21.78 -0.54 13.17
C SER A 116 23.19 0.05 13.13
N ASP A 117 23.53 0.69 12.03
CA ASP A 117 24.79 1.45 11.93
C ASP A 117 24.76 2.78 12.70
N ILE A 118 23.56 3.34 12.91
CA ILE A 118 23.34 4.56 13.70
C ILE A 118 22.13 4.32 14.58
N ILE A 119 22.28 4.52 15.88
CA ILE A 119 21.19 4.40 16.83
C ILE A 119 20.33 5.67 16.81
N ILE A 120 19.02 5.50 16.61
CA ILE A 120 18.00 6.56 16.55
C ILE A 120 16.95 6.25 17.63
N SER A 121 17.35 6.18 18.91
CA SER A 121 16.42 5.85 20.00
C SER A 121 15.70 7.10 20.50
N ASP A 122 16.44 8.15 20.82
CA ASP A 122 15.98 9.38 21.42
C ASP A 122 16.41 10.59 20.63
N MET A 123 15.70 11.68 20.81
CA MET A 123 16.03 12.97 20.22
C MET A 123 17.40 13.44 20.74
N PRO A 124 18.37 13.67 19.83
CA PRO A 124 19.70 14.09 20.25
C PRO A 124 19.75 15.55 20.72
N ASP A 125 20.84 15.94 21.38
CA ASP A 125 21.14 17.35 21.60
C ASP A 125 21.61 17.98 20.28
N PHE A 126 20.78 18.83 19.71
CA PHE A 126 21.07 19.51 18.43
C PHE A 126 22.10 20.64 18.54
N SER A 127 22.47 21.07 19.74
CA SER A 127 23.40 22.20 19.97
C SER A 127 24.82 21.93 19.48
N VAL A 128 25.18 20.66 19.36
CA VAL A 128 26.51 20.17 18.96
C VAL A 128 26.68 19.95 17.47
N TYR A 129 25.61 20.11 16.67
CA TYR A 129 25.65 19.86 15.23
C TYR A 129 25.53 21.14 14.40
N PRO A 130 26.15 21.19 13.23
CA PRO A 130 25.98 22.31 12.29
C PRO A 130 24.51 22.50 11.93
N LYS A 131 24.05 23.75 11.97
CA LYS A 131 22.65 24.08 11.59
C LYS A 131 22.40 24.05 10.08
N GLU A 132 23.47 24.00 9.30
CA GLU A 132 23.39 23.96 7.82
C GLU A 132 23.95 22.64 7.32
N LEU A 133 23.17 21.98 6.47
CA LEU A 133 23.65 20.82 5.74
C LEU A 133 24.60 21.23 4.63
N PRO A 134 25.63 20.43 4.33
CA PRO A 134 26.38 20.57 3.11
C PRO A 134 25.41 20.53 1.89
N LYS A 135 25.76 21.21 0.81
CA LYS A 135 25.02 21.05 -0.44
C LYS A 135 25.11 19.60 -0.88
N THR A 136 23.99 18.90 -0.84
CA THR A 136 23.87 17.52 -1.30
C THR A 136 23.23 17.47 -2.68
N ASN A 137 23.50 16.38 -3.41
CA ASN A 137 22.80 16.11 -4.67
C ASN A 137 21.32 15.83 -4.41
N VAL A 138 20.49 16.03 -5.43
CA VAL A 138 19.09 15.63 -5.39
C VAL A 138 19.01 14.11 -5.16
N PRO A 139 18.20 13.63 -4.21
CA PRO A 139 18.01 12.19 -4.01
C PRO A 139 17.60 11.49 -5.31
N GLN A 140 18.35 10.47 -5.71
CA GLN A 140 18.08 9.66 -6.89
C GLN A 140 18.79 8.30 -6.73
N PRO A 141 18.06 7.19 -6.81
CA PRO A 141 16.59 7.02 -7.00
C PRO A 141 15.72 7.69 -5.91
N THR A 142 14.41 7.78 -6.17
CA THR A 142 13.49 8.38 -5.17
C THR A 142 13.24 7.45 -4.00
N LYS A 143 13.13 6.15 -4.24
CA LYS A 143 12.89 5.12 -3.23
C LYS A 143 13.25 3.73 -3.74
N VAL A 144 13.50 2.81 -2.82
CA VAL A 144 13.62 1.35 -3.06
C VAL A 144 12.62 0.64 -2.19
N LEU A 145 11.81 -0.24 -2.77
CA LEU A 145 10.78 -0.99 -2.04
C LEU A 145 11.00 -2.48 -2.18
N ALA A 146 10.99 -3.18 -1.04
CA ALA A 146 11.02 -4.64 -1.02
C ALA A 146 9.66 -5.21 -1.45
N SER A 147 9.66 -6.18 -2.33
CA SER A 147 8.47 -6.92 -2.74
C SER A 147 8.78 -8.41 -2.67
N GLY A 148 8.00 -9.15 -1.87
CA GLY A 148 8.00 -10.61 -1.94
C GLY A 148 7.43 -11.03 -3.28
N GLY A 149 8.26 -11.45 -4.21
CA GLY A 149 7.82 -11.98 -5.50
C GLY A 149 6.98 -13.24 -5.32
N SER A 150 6.04 -13.49 -6.23
CA SER A 150 5.28 -14.75 -6.30
C SER A 150 6.19 -15.99 -6.42
N THR A 151 7.45 -15.80 -6.77
CA THR A 151 8.48 -16.83 -6.91
C THR A 151 9.25 -17.14 -5.61
N GLY A 152 8.95 -16.45 -4.50
CA GLY A 152 9.65 -16.61 -3.22
C GLY A 152 11.06 -16.03 -3.18
N LYS A 153 11.57 -15.45 -4.27
CA LYS A 153 12.88 -14.78 -4.30
C LYS A 153 12.75 -13.30 -3.95
N PRO A 154 13.70 -12.71 -3.21
CA PRO A 154 13.71 -11.28 -2.91
C PRO A 154 13.77 -10.47 -4.21
N LYS A 155 12.91 -9.45 -4.30
CA LYS A 155 12.86 -8.51 -5.41
C LYS A 155 12.76 -7.08 -4.87
N LEU A 156 13.58 -6.19 -5.37
CA LEU A 156 13.52 -4.78 -5.08
C LEU A 156 12.98 -4.01 -6.28
N ILE A 157 12.08 -3.06 -6.00
CA ILE A 157 11.51 -2.14 -6.98
C ILE A 157 12.14 -0.77 -6.73
N ILE A 158 12.87 -0.27 -7.70
CA ILE A 158 13.64 0.97 -7.60
C ILE A 158 12.99 2.02 -8.50
N SER A 159 12.51 3.12 -7.90
CA SER A 159 11.96 4.26 -8.64
C SER A 159 13.11 5.19 -9.01
N SER A 160 13.50 5.23 -10.30
CA SER A 160 14.78 5.76 -10.76
C SER A 160 14.87 7.28 -10.84
N GLY A 161 13.75 7.99 -10.81
CA GLY A 161 13.68 9.44 -10.93
C GLY A 161 14.42 10.23 -9.86
N ALA A 162 14.73 11.46 -10.16
CA ALA A 162 15.25 12.43 -9.21
C ALA A 162 14.11 12.99 -8.35
N PHE A 163 14.28 13.04 -7.03
CA PHE A 163 13.23 13.51 -6.13
C PHE A 163 13.29 15.02 -5.93
N GLN A 164 12.73 15.75 -6.88
CA GLN A 164 12.55 17.20 -6.81
C GLN A 164 11.21 17.60 -7.47
N TYR A 165 10.62 18.68 -7.00
CA TYR A 165 9.31 19.17 -7.46
C TYR A 165 9.22 20.70 -7.35
N PRO A 166 8.20 21.37 -7.95
CA PRO A 166 8.01 22.80 -7.84
C PRO A 166 7.94 23.26 -6.38
N ALA A 167 8.57 24.39 -6.07
CA ALA A 167 8.58 24.94 -4.72
C ALA A 167 7.15 25.32 -4.28
N GLY A 168 6.80 24.98 -3.04
CA GLY A 168 5.52 25.33 -2.42
C GLY A 168 4.38 24.33 -2.66
N GLU A 169 4.35 23.64 -3.79
CA GLU A 169 3.30 22.68 -4.11
C GLU A 169 3.87 21.37 -4.62
N HIS A 170 3.52 20.28 -3.95
CA HIS A 170 3.82 18.96 -4.47
C HIS A 170 2.75 18.56 -5.50
N PRO A 171 3.11 18.22 -6.76
CA PRO A 171 2.12 17.98 -7.83
C PRO A 171 1.08 16.93 -7.49
N LEU A 172 1.48 15.90 -6.75
CA LEU A 172 0.59 14.81 -6.33
C LEU A 172 -0.34 15.19 -5.17
N ALA A 173 -0.10 16.31 -4.47
CA ALA A 173 -0.97 16.74 -3.38
C ALA A 173 -2.37 17.12 -3.88
N GLN A 174 -2.46 17.82 -5.00
CA GLN A 174 -3.75 18.12 -5.64
C GLN A 174 -4.48 16.83 -6.04
N LEU A 175 -3.75 15.87 -6.61
CA LEU A 175 -4.28 14.56 -6.97
C LEU A 175 -4.85 13.82 -5.77
N LEU A 176 -4.15 13.86 -4.65
CA LEU A 176 -4.55 13.24 -3.38
C LEU A 176 -5.55 14.11 -2.59
N GLN A 177 -6.01 15.23 -3.15
CA GLN A 177 -6.90 16.20 -2.53
C GLN A 177 -6.40 16.71 -1.17
N LEU A 178 -5.07 16.83 -1.02
CA LEU A 178 -4.42 17.35 0.19
C LEU A 178 -4.40 18.89 0.18
N GLN A 179 -4.69 19.48 1.32
CA GLN A 179 -4.58 20.91 1.58
C GLN A 179 -3.49 21.15 2.63
N PRO A 180 -2.77 22.28 2.63
CA PRO A 180 -1.63 22.51 3.54
C PRO A 180 -1.96 22.40 5.04
N ASP A 181 -3.22 22.66 5.43
CA ASP A 181 -3.66 22.58 6.83
C ASP A 181 -4.28 21.21 7.20
N ASP A 182 -4.35 20.28 6.27
CA ASP A 182 -4.86 18.95 6.53
C ASP A 182 -4.00 18.18 7.54
N MET A 183 -4.65 17.26 8.24
CA MET A 183 -3.99 16.16 8.93
C MET A 183 -4.32 14.87 8.18
N LEU A 184 -3.29 14.28 7.57
CA LEU A 184 -3.38 12.93 7.01
C LEU A 184 -3.26 11.90 8.13
N PHE A 185 -4.22 11.00 8.26
CA PHE A 185 -4.08 9.79 9.08
C PHE A 185 -3.80 8.58 8.21
N SER A 186 -2.62 7.99 8.37
CA SER A 186 -2.19 6.77 7.67
C SER A 186 -1.92 5.67 8.70
N PRO A 187 -2.91 4.83 9.04
CA PRO A 187 -2.76 3.78 10.04
C PRO A 187 -2.01 2.54 9.54
N GLY A 188 -1.65 2.51 8.26
CA GLY A 188 -0.89 1.43 7.65
C GLY A 188 0.62 1.52 7.92
N PRO A 189 1.36 0.39 7.75
CA PRO A 189 2.79 0.36 8.02
C PRO A 189 3.61 1.09 6.95
N LEU A 190 4.56 1.92 7.39
CA LEU A 190 5.38 2.78 6.53
C LEU A 190 6.36 2.01 5.62
N TYR A 191 6.57 0.73 5.82
CA TYR A 191 7.37 -0.09 4.90
C TYR A 191 6.57 -0.57 3.66
N HIS A 192 5.28 -0.21 3.55
CA HIS A 192 4.47 -0.41 2.34
C HIS A 192 4.32 0.86 1.53
N ASN A 193 4.25 0.70 0.20
CA ASN A 193 4.26 1.83 -0.73
C ASN A 193 3.14 2.86 -0.46
N GLY A 194 1.90 2.42 -0.24
CA GLY A 194 0.76 3.32 -0.03
C GLY A 194 0.97 4.24 1.17
N PRO A 195 1.06 3.72 2.42
CA PRO A 195 1.31 4.53 3.60
C PRO A 195 2.60 5.37 3.52
N PHE A 196 3.68 4.81 2.98
CA PHE A 196 4.94 5.52 2.78
C PHE A 196 4.77 6.73 1.85
N PHE A 197 4.16 6.51 0.69
CA PHE A 197 3.93 7.52 -0.33
C PHE A 197 3.03 8.66 0.18
N PHE A 198 1.85 8.33 0.74
CA PHE A 198 0.92 9.33 1.26
C PHE A 198 1.54 10.18 2.37
N THR A 199 2.25 9.54 3.32
CA THR A 199 2.93 10.23 4.40
C THR A 199 3.95 11.24 3.88
N GLN A 200 4.74 10.88 2.87
CA GLN A 200 5.75 11.77 2.31
C GLN A 200 5.11 12.95 1.55
N ILE A 201 4.13 12.67 0.68
CA ILE A 201 3.46 13.74 -0.06
C ILE A 201 2.80 14.73 0.89
N ALA A 202 2.14 14.25 1.96
CA ALA A 202 1.54 15.11 2.98
C ALA A 202 2.59 16.00 3.65
N LEU A 203 3.71 15.45 4.12
CA LEU A 203 4.78 16.23 4.75
C LEU A 203 5.38 17.28 3.79
N PHE A 204 5.58 16.91 2.52
CA PHE A 204 6.18 17.78 1.52
C PHE A 204 5.21 18.85 0.97
N HIS A 205 3.93 18.69 1.25
CA HIS A 205 2.90 19.69 0.96
C HIS A 205 2.58 20.60 2.15
N GLY A 206 3.17 20.31 3.32
CA GLY A 206 2.97 21.09 4.53
C GLY A 206 1.83 20.62 5.42
N CYS A 207 1.22 19.46 5.12
CA CYS A 207 0.22 18.83 5.98
C CYS A 207 0.84 18.32 7.29
N ARG A 208 -0.02 18.10 8.28
CA ARG A 208 0.32 17.30 9.47
C ARG A 208 0.08 15.83 9.15
N VAL A 209 0.78 14.94 9.84
CA VAL A 209 0.66 13.51 9.65
C VAL A 209 0.42 12.82 10.99
N MET A 210 -0.57 11.95 10.99
CA MET A 210 -0.85 11.05 12.08
C MET A 210 -0.58 9.61 11.63
N LEU A 211 0.12 8.87 12.46
CA LEU A 211 0.48 7.47 12.27
C LEU A 211 -0.04 6.62 13.42
N ASN A 212 -0.14 5.33 13.19
CA ASN A 212 -0.47 4.35 14.21
C ASN A 212 0.57 3.22 14.15
N GLU A 213 1.18 2.89 15.27
CA GLU A 213 2.19 1.83 15.38
C GLU A 213 1.67 0.48 14.85
N ARG A 214 0.38 0.21 15.07
CA ARG A 214 -0.32 -0.95 14.55
C ARG A 214 -1.81 -0.65 14.38
N PHE A 215 -2.37 -0.99 13.23
CA PHE A 215 -3.80 -0.87 12.98
C PHE A 215 -4.62 -1.76 13.93
N GLN A 216 -5.61 -1.17 14.59
CA GLN A 216 -6.70 -1.78 15.34
C GLN A 216 -7.94 -0.93 15.07
N ALA A 217 -9.03 -1.54 14.64
CA ALA A 217 -10.20 -0.80 14.14
C ALA A 217 -10.76 0.18 15.18
N ASN A 218 -11.12 -0.32 16.36
CA ASN A 218 -11.65 0.52 17.45
C ASN A 218 -10.67 1.64 17.84
N ARG A 219 -9.38 1.31 18.03
CA ARG A 219 -8.35 2.32 18.34
C ARG A 219 -8.22 3.37 17.23
N THR A 220 -8.36 2.98 15.97
CA THR A 220 -8.33 3.92 14.83
C THR A 220 -9.50 4.88 14.89
N LEU A 221 -10.70 4.41 15.26
CA LEU A 221 -11.87 5.25 15.46
C LEU A 221 -11.68 6.22 16.62
N ASP A 222 -11.17 5.77 17.79
CA ASP A 222 -10.82 6.63 18.93
C ASP A 222 -9.85 7.75 18.52
N LEU A 223 -8.86 7.42 17.69
CA LEU A 223 -7.87 8.39 17.23
C LEU A 223 -8.48 9.42 16.26
N ILE A 224 -9.43 9.03 15.43
CA ILE A 224 -10.15 9.98 14.55
C ILE A 224 -10.97 10.96 15.40
N GLU A 225 -11.70 10.48 16.39
CA GLU A 225 -12.49 11.32 17.30
C GLU A 225 -11.61 12.29 18.14
N ASN A 226 -10.45 11.82 18.59
CA ASN A 226 -9.60 12.62 19.46
C ASN A 226 -8.71 13.65 18.74
N PHE A 227 -8.29 13.35 17.49
CA PHE A 227 -7.32 14.17 16.76
C PHE A 227 -7.90 14.85 15.53
N HIS A 228 -9.11 14.51 15.12
CA HIS A 228 -9.84 15.11 14.01
C HIS A 228 -9.02 15.21 12.71
N PRO A 229 -8.41 14.09 12.21
CA PRO A 229 -7.77 14.10 10.90
C PRO A 229 -8.81 14.41 9.81
N SER A 230 -8.35 15.05 8.74
CA SER A 230 -9.22 15.41 7.60
C SER A 230 -9.10 14.46 6.42
N VAL A 231 -8.02 13.71 6.35
CA VAL A 231 -7.75 12.75 5.25
C VAL A 231 -7.33 11.40 5.82
N LEU A 232 -7.96 10.34 5.35
CA LEU A 232 -7.60 8.95 5.68
C LEU A 232 -6.91 8.28 4.50
N ASN A 233 -5.92 7.43 4.81
CA ASN A 233 -5.31 6.49 3.86
C ASN A 233 -5.45 5.07 4.39
N LEU A 234 -6.28 4.26 3.74
CA LEU A 234 -6.68 2.94 4.19
C LEU A 234 -6.42 1.86 3.12
N VAL A 235 -6.50 0.61 3.54
CA VAL A 235 -6.68 -0.52 2.64
C VAL A 235 -8.04 -1.17 2.90
N PRO A 236 -8.65 -1.88 1.93
CA PRO A 236 -10.01 -2.42 2.07
C PRO A 236 -10.23 -3.26 3.32
N THR A 237 -9.24 -4.06 3.76
CA THR A 237 -9.36 -4.84 5.00
C THR A 237 -9.46 -3.97 6.26
N MET A 238 -8.89 -2.77 6.26
CA MET A 238 -9.06 -1.80 7.35
C MET A 238 -10.48 -1.25 7.35
N MET A 239 -11.01 -0.89 6.17
CA MET A 239 -12.39 -0.44 6.02
C MET A 239 -13.39 -1.47 6.53
N GLN A 240 -13.25 -2.72 6.10
CA GLN A 240 -14.10 -3.83 6.55
C GLN A 240 -14.10 -3.99 8.08
N ARG A 241 -12.92 -3.93 8.70
CA ARG A 241 -12.78 -4.05 10.16
C ARG A 241 -13.39 -2.87 10.90
N MET A 242 -13.23 -1.65 10.38
CA MET A 242 -13.87 -0.47 10.98
C MET A 242 -15.39 -0.54 10.89
N LEU A 243 -15.95 -0.97 9.75
CA LEU A 243 -17.39 -1.13 9.55
C LEU A 243 -18.02 -2.20 10.48
N ARG A 244 -17.23 -3.17 10.93
CA ARG A 244 -17.70 -4.25 11.84
C ARG A 244 -17.64 -3.86 13.32
N GLU A 245 -17.05 -2.72 13.67
CA GLU A 245 -17.16 -2.20 15.05
C GLU A 245 -18.60 -1.80 15.32
N SER A 246 -19.17 -2.32 16.40
CA SER A 246 -20.61 -2.18 16.71
C SER A 246 -21.05 -0.71 16.90
N ASP A 247 -20.11 0.16 17.23
CA ASP A 247 -20.33 1.58 17.47
C ASP A 247 -19.86 2.48 16.31
N PHE A 248 -19.46 1.92 15.16
CA PHE A 248 -18.97 2.69 14.01
C PHE A 248 -19.95 3.78 13.56
N GLY A 249 -21.27 3.47 13.60
CA GLY A 249 -22.31 4.43 13.23
C GLY A 249 -22.44 5.61 14.21
N ASP A 250 -22.12 5.41 15.48
CA ASP A 250 -22.30 6.37 16.56
C ASP A 250 -21.07 7.28 16.78
N ARG A 251 -19.92 6.91 16.21
CA ARG A 251 -18.65 7.66 16.34
C ARG A 251 -18.69 9.02 15.65
N ASP A 252 -18.04 10.03 16.21
CA ASP A 252 -17.85 11.32 15.52
C ASP A 252 -16.66 11.24 14.53
N LEU A 253 -16.98 10.94 13.29
CA LEU A 253 -16.02 10.88 12.18
C LEU A 253 -16.17 12.08 11.22
N SER A 254 -16.87 13.14 11.64
CA SER A 254 -17.24 14.30 10.80
C SER A 254 -16.04 15.11 10.32
N SER A 255 -14.88 14.97 10.96
CA SER A 255 -13.63 15.61 10.53
C SER A 255 -13.11 15.08 9.20
N ILE A 256 -13.49 13.86 8.81
CA ILE A 256 -12.98 13.21 7.60
C ILE A 256 -13.62 13.82 6.37
N ARG A 257 -12.84 14.55 5.60
CA ARG A 257 -13.20 15.13 4.31
C ARG A 257 -12.93 14.19 3.14
N THR A 258 -11.87 13.38 3.24
CA THR A 258 -11.47 12.45 2.18
C THR A 258 -10.97 11.14 2.77
N ALA A 259 -11.52 10.03 2.31
CA ALA A 259 -11.10 8.68 2.69
C ALA A 259 -10.59 7.92 1.46
N TRP A 260 -9.27 7.78 1.35
CA TRP A 260 -8.61 7.03 0.29
C TRP A 260 -8.51 5.55 0.64
N HIS A 261 -8.79 4.69 -0.32
CA HIS A 261 -8.41 3.29 -0.23
C HIS A 261 -7.68 2.83 -1.50
N LEU A 262 -6.79 1.84 -1.34
CA LEU A 262 -5.93 1.32 -2.39
C LEU A 262 -5.33 -0.05 -2.03
N ALA A 263 -4.51 -0.58 -2.93
CA ALA A 263 -3.63 -1.75 -2.75
C ALA A 263 -4.31 -3.13 -2.80
N ALA A 264 -5.62 -3.22 -2.73
CA ALA A 264 -6.36 -4.47 -2.87
C ALA A 264 -7.76 -4.21 -3.44
N PRO A 265 -8.43 -5.19 -4.04
CA PRO A 265 -9.83 -5.08 -4.40
C PRO A 265 -10.68 -4.75 -3.18
N CYS A 266 -11.61 -3.80 -3.33
CA CYS A 266 -12.53 -3.41 -2.27
C CYS A 266 -13.87 -4.10 -2.47
N PRO A 267 -14.34 -4.92 -1.51
CA PRO A 267 -15.69 -5.50 -1.58
C PRO A 267 -16.75 -4.39 -1.65
N GLU A 268 -17.77 -4.60 -2.47
CA GLU A 268 -18.82 -3.62 -2.72
C GLU A 268 -19.50 -3.14 -1.42
N TRP A 269 -19.83 -4.07 -0.52
CA TRP A 269 -20.46 -3.74 0.76
C TRP A 269 -19.61 -2.80 1.62
N ALA A 270 -18.28 -2.98 1.62
CA ALA A 270 -17.38 -2.15 2.39
C ALA A 270 -17.27 -0.73 1.78
N LYS A 271 -17.24 -0.64 0.46
CA LYS A 271 -17.23 0.65 -0.23
C LYS A 271 -18.54 1.41 -0.04
N ILE A 272 -19.69 0.72 -0.15
CA ILE A 272 -21.00 1.31 0.13
C ILE A 272 -21.07 1.79 1.58
N GLY A 273 -20.64 0.98 2.57
CA GLY A 273 -20.66 1.39 3.97
C GLY A 273 -19.83 2.67 4.24
N PHE A 274 -18.72 2.85 3.53
CA PHE A 274 -17.93 4.09 3.61
C PHE A 274 -18.62 5.25 2.89
N ILE A 275 -19.24 5.01 1.73
CA ILE A 275 -20.04 6.02 1.00
C ILE A 275 -21.20 6.50 1.85
N ASP A 276 -21.93 5.60 2.50
CA ASP A 276 -23.06 5.93 3.38
C ASP A 276 -22.59 6.76 4.60
N ARG A 277 -21.40 6.47 5.11
CA ARG A 277 -20.85 7.13 6.30
C ARG A 277 -20.24 8.51 6.02
N PHE A 278 -19.48 8.64 4.94
CA PHE A 278 -18.67 9.83 4.64
C PHE A 278 -19.21 10.67 3.46
N GLY A 279 -20.14 10.11 2.70
CA GLY A 279 -20.59 10.68 1.43
C GLY A 279 -19.79 10.19 0.23
N ALA A 280 -20.43 10.11 -0.92
CA ALA A 280 -19.85 9.53 -2.11
C ALA A 280 -18.63 10.30 -2.65
N ASP A 281 -18.63 11.62 -2.53
CA ASP A 281 -17.49 12.45 -3.00
C ASP A 281 -16.27 12.38 -2.06
N ALA A 282 -16.47 11.96 -0.81
CA ALA A 282 -15.38 11.82 0.16
C ALA A 282 -14.59 10.49 -0.01
N VAL A 283 -15.21 9.46 -0.59
CA VAL A 283 -14.57 8.14 -0.76
C VAL A 283 -13.85 8.09 -2.08
N MET A 284 -12.55 7.84 -2.04
CA MET A 284 -11.68 7.84 -3.19
C MET A 284 -10.92 6.51 -3.30
N GLU A 285 -10.85 5.95 -4.49
CA GLU A 285 -10.03 4.77 -4.77
C GLU A 285 -8.92 5.11 -5.75
N LEU A 286 -7.72 4.59 -5.47
CA LEU A 286 -6.57 4.66 -6.34
C LEU A 286 -6.07 3.25 -6.67
N TRP A 287 -6.00 2.92 -7.95
CA TRP A 287 -5.27 1.77 -8.44
C TRP A 287 -3.96 2.24 -9.07
N ALA A 288 -2.87 1.65 -8.62
CA ALA A 288 -1.55 1.80 -9.22
C ALA A 288 -0.66 0.63 -8.77
N ALA A 289 0.30 0.27 -9.60
CA ALA A 289 1.38 -0.61 -9.19
C ALA A 289 2.52 0.17 -8.53
N THR A 290 3.33 -0.51 -7.70
CA THR A 290 4.54 0.09 -7.10
C THR A 290 5.52 0.55 -8.18
N GLU A 291 5.53 -0.12 -9.31
CA GLU A 291 6.29 0.15 -10.51
C GLU A 291 5.88 1.43 -11.24
N MET A 292 4.75 2.01 -10.86
CA MET A 292 4.22 3.23 -11.47
C MET A 292 4.17 3.16 -13.00
N THR A 293 3.62 2.06 -13.54
CA THR A 293 3.39 1.90 -14.98
C THR A 293 2.18 2.68 -15.46
N GLY A 294 1.27 3.00 -14.54
CA GLY A 294 0.05 3.78 -14.75
C GLY A 294 -0.73 3.87 -13.45
N LEU A 295 -1.77 4.69 -13.46
CA LEU A 295 -2.69 4.82 -12.34
C LEU A 295 -4.10 5.19 -12.79
N THR A 296 -5.11 4.80 -11.98
CA THR A 296 -6.48 5.27 -12.08
C THR A 296 -6.93 5.86 -10.76
N ILE A 297 -7.91 6.73 -10.82
CA ILE A 297 -8.61 7.26 -9.65
C ILE A 297 -10.11 7.23 -9.95
N ILE A 298 -10.91 6.93 -8.91
CA ILE A 298 -12.36 7.00 -8.97
C ILE A 298 -12.91 7.50 -7.64
N SER A 299 -13.85 8.45 -7.71
CA SER A 299 -14.65 8.85 -6.57
C SER A 299 -15.79 7.86 -6.31
N GLY A 300 -16.34 7.86 -5.09
CA GLY A 300 -17.52 7.06 -4.80
C GLY A 300 -18.73 7.45 -5.65
N SER A 301 -18.88 8.74 -6.00
CA SER A 301 -19.95 9.22 -6.89
C SER A 301 -19.83 8.62 -8.30
N GLU A 302 -18.63 8.58 -8.88
CA GLU A 302 -18.39 7.92 -10.16
C GLU A 302 -18.53 6.41 -10.04
N TRP A 303 -18.05 5.83 -8.93
CA TRP A 303 -18.12 4.39 -8.70
C TRP A 303 -19.57 3.88 -8.60
N LEU A 304 -20.48 4.67 -8.03
CA LEU A 304 -21.92 4.32 -8.00
C LEU A 304 -22.54 4.19 -9.40
N MET A 305 -21.99 4.90 -10.39
CA MET A 305 -22.38 4.77 -11.80
C MET A 305 -21.62 3.65 -12.53
N HIS A 306 -20.40 3.34 -12.08
CA HIS A 306 -19.49 2.35 -12.67
C HIS A 306 -19.04 1.31 -11.63
N ARG A 307 -20.01 0.62 -11.02
CA ARG A 307 -19.76 -0.35 -9.93
C ARG A 307 -18.77 -1.43 -10.35
N GLY A 308 -17.78 -1.68 -9.47
CA GLY A 308 -16.69 -2.62 -9.71
C GLY A 308 -15.50 -2.04 -10.46
N SER A 309 -15.59 -0.84 -11.01
CA SER A 309 -14.48 -0.16 -11.65
C SER A 309 -13.48 0.40 -10.63
N VAL A 310 -12.21 0.46 -11.01
CA VAL A 310 -11.14 1.18 -10.31
C VAL A 310 -10.86 2.56 -10.91
N GLY A 311 -11.67 3.01 -11.86
CA GLY A 311 -11.62 4.34 -12.45
C GLY A 311 -11.01 4.42 -13.84
N LYS A 312 -10.84 5.64 -14.31
CA LYS A 312 -10.18 5.95 -15.58
C LYS A 312 -8.70 6.22 -15.40
N GLY A 313 -7.93 5.95 -16.44
CA GLY A 313 -6.52 6.28 -16.49
C GLY A 313 -6.27 7.78 -16.32
N LEU A 314 -5.51 8.15 -15.28
CA LEU A 314 -5.03 9.52 -15.13
C LEU A 314 -3.65 9.63 -15.80
N LEU A 315 -3.58 10.42 -16.88
CA LEU A 315 -2.38 10.48 -17.72
C LEU A 315 -1.85 9.08 -18.09
N THR A 316 -2.74 8.10 -18.14
CA THR A 316 -2.44 6.69 -18.33
C THR A 316 -3.22 6.14 -19.50
N GLU A 317 -2.53 5.49 -20.39
CA GLU A 317 -3.11 4.72 -21.49
C GLU A 317 -3.09 3.24 -21.14
N PHE A 318 -4.11 2.51 -21.57
CA PHE A 318 -4.25 1.08 -21.34
C PHE A 318 -4.37 0.31 -22.65
N LYS A 319 -3.84 -0.92 -22.65
CA LYS A 319 -4.14 -1.96 -23.61
C LYS A 319 -4.55 -3.22 -22.86
N ILE A 320 -5.57 -3.89 -23.34
CA ILE A 320 -5.98 -5.19 -22.83
C ILE A 320 -5.57 -6.23 -23.88
N LEU A 321 -4.63 -7.09 -23.52
CA LEU A 321 -4.01 -8.01 -24.47
C LEU A 321 -4.34 -9.48 -24.13
N ASP A 322 -4.51 -10.30 -25.18
CA ASP A 322 -4.60 -11.75 -25.06
C ASP A 322 -3.23 -12.41 -24.78
N GLU A 323 -3.18 -13.72 -24.64
CA GLU A 323 -1.94 -14.49 -24.46
C GLU A 323 -0.98 -14.37 -25.65
N LYS A 324 -1.49 -14.06 -26.85
CA LYS A 324 -0.70 -13.86 -28.07
C LYS A 324 -0.29 -12.40 -28.28
N ARG A 325 -0.61 -11.52 -27.31
CA ARG A 325 -0.34 -10.08 -27.36
C ARG A 325 -1.15 -9.32 -28.41
N ASN A 326 -2.30 -9.84 -28.83
CA ASN A 326 -3.27 -9.10 -29.63
C ASN A 326 -4.15 -8.27 -28.69
N GLU A 327 -4.52 -7.08 -29.12
CA GLU A 327 -5.44 -6.22 -28.39
C GLU A 327 -6.86 -6.80 -28.46
N LEU A 328 -7.50 -6.93 -27.31
CA LEU A 328 -8.85 -7.46 -27.15
C LEU A 328 -9.90 -6.36 -27.36
N PRO A 329 -11.10 -6.72 -27.86
CA PRO A 329 -12.24 -5.81 -27.90
C PRO A 329 -12.63 -5.28 -26.51
N ILE A 330 -13.27 -4.10 -26.52
CA ILE A 330 -13.83 -3.51 -25.30
C ILE A 330 -14.79 -4.48 -24.61
N GLY A 331 -14.63 -4.64 -23.29
CA GLY A 331 -15.42 -5.54 -22.45
C GLY A 331 -14.85 -6.95 -22.33
N GLU A 332 -13.87 -7.34 -23.12
CA GLU A 332 -13.20 -8.64 -23.00
C GLU A 332 -12.05 -8.56 -21.97
N VAL A 333 -11.96 -9.61 -21.13
CA VAL A 333 -10.94 -9.71 -20.08
C VAL A 333 -9.63 -10.23 -20.65
N GLY A 334 -8.56 -9.50 -20.45
CA GLY A 334 -7.20 -9.86 -20.79
C GLY A 334 -6.17 -9.28 -19.84
N GLU A 335 -4.90 -9.40 -20.17
CA GLU A 335 -3.82 -8.82 -19.38
C GLU A 335 -3.74 -7.31 -19.59
N ILE A 336 -3.69 -6.57 -18.47
CA ILE A 336 -3.64 -5.11 -18.47
C ILE A 336 -2.19 -4.66 -18.71
N PHE A 337 -1.99 -3.96 -19.79
CA PHE A 337 -0.77 -3.22 -20.10
C PHE A 337 -1.04 -1.73 -19.96
N SER A 338 -0.15 -1.01 -19.29
CA SER A 338 -0.31 0.42 -19.05
C SER A 338 1.00 1.19 -19.30
N ARG A 339 0.85 2.47 -19.64
CA ARG A 339 1.95 3.43 -19.69
C ARG A 339 1.45 4.83 -19.34
N PHE A 340 2.29 5.67 -18.78
CA PHE A 340 2.02 7.10 -18.73
C PHE A 340 2.16 7.73 -20.13
N SER A 341 1.20 8.58 -20.51
CA SER A 341 1.14 9.19 -21.85
C SER A 341 2.37 10.02 -22.21
N ASN A 342 3.10 10.53 -21.20
CA ASN A 342 4.19 11.49 -21.38
C ASN A 342 5.55 11.03 -20.85
N ALA A 343 5.66 9.81 -20.32
CA ALA A 343 6.91 9.33 -19.74
C ALA A 343 7.06 7.81 -19.87
N PRO A 344 8.27 7.31 -20.18
CA PRO A 344 8.55 5.88 -20.05
C PRO A 344 8.44 5.45 -18.59
N PRO A 345 8.25 4.13 -18.31
CA PRO A 345 8.28 3.61 -16.95
C PRO A 345 9.60 3.99 -16.25
N ASP A 346 9.50 4.63 -15.09
CA ASP A 346 10.65 5.12 -14.32
C ASP A 346 10.96 4.21 -13.14
N TYR A 347 11.15 2.94 -13.42
CA TYR A 347 11.52 1.93 -12.42
C TYR A 347 12.44 0.86 -13.03
N HIS A 348 13.13 0.13 -12.16
CA HIS A 348 13.81 -1.12 -12.52
C HIS A 348 13.78 -2.09 -11.34
N TYR A 349 13.92 -3.38 -11.65
CA TYR A 349 14.05 -4.41 -10.64
C TYR A 349 15.51 -4.78 -10.37
N LEU A 350 15.80 -5.03 -9.11
CA LEU A 350 16.99 -5.75 -8.68
C LEU A 350 16.54 -7.10 -8.09
N GLY A 351 17.18 -8.19 -8.50
CA GLY A 351 16.84 -9.55 -8.08
C GLY A 351 15.74 -10.25 -8.89
N ALA A 352 15.17 -9.60 -9.89
CA ALA A 352 14.18 -10.18 -10.79
C ALA A 352 14.33 -9.66 -12.23
N SER A 353 13.73 -10.38 -13.19
CA SER A 353 13.59 -9.91 -14.57
C SER A 353 12.73 -8.65 -14.61
N GLN A 354 13.02 -7.73 -15.53
CA GLN A 354 12.20 -6.56 -15.77
C GLN A 354 10.78 -6.96 -16.20
N LEU A 355 9.82 -6.03 -16.04
CA LEU A 355 8.46 -6.27 -16.53
C LEU A 355 8.45 -6.52 -18.03
N GLU A 356 7.46 -7.30 -18.44
CA GLU A 356 7.16 -7.47 -19.85
C GLU A 356 6.65 -6.15 -20.43
N MET A 357 7.24 -5.75 -21.56
CA MET A 357 6.88 -4.52 -22.26
C MET A 357 6.54 -4.80 -23.73
N THR A 358 5.56 -4.09 -24.23
CA THR A 358 5.28 -4.04 -25.67
C THR A 358 6.30 -3.14 -26.39
N SER A 359 6.38 -3.25 -27.72
CA SER A 359 7.30 -2.43 -28.54
C SER A 359 7.01 -0.92 -28.46
N ASP A 360 5.82 -0.53 -28.03
CA ASP A 360 5.37 0.85 -27.83
C ASP A 360 5.31 1.24 -26.34
N ASN A 361 6.10 0.55 -25.50
CA ASN A 361 6.37 0.86 -24.10
C ASN A 361 5.19 0.74 -23.11
N PHE A 362 4.19 -0.10 -23.41
CA PHE A 362 3.24 -0.49 -22.37
C PHE A 362 3.84 -1.63 -21.54
N ALA A 363 3.73 -1.52 -20.23
CA ALA A 363 4.21 -2.52 -19.28
C ALA A 363 3.07 -3.21 -18.54
N SER A 364 3.21 -4.50 -18.22
CA SER A 364 2.25 -5.25 -17.41
C SER A 364 2.85 -5.65 -16.08
N VAL A 365 2.07 -5.51 -15.01
CA VAL A 365 2.36 -6.04 -13.68
C VAL A 365 1.67 -7.38 -13.41
N GLY A 366 0.97 -7.91 -14.41
CA GLY A 366 0.26 -9.19 -14.38
C GLY A 366 -1.16 -9.11 -13.83
N ASP A 367 -1.76 -7.93 -13.75
CA ASP A 367 -3.18 -7.76 -13.43
C ASP A 367 -4.02 -8.08 -14.69
N LEU A 368 -5.17 -8.72 -14.49
CA LEU A 368 -6.16 -9.03 -15.53
C LEU A 368 -7.37 -8.11 -15.36
N GLY A 369 -7.98 -7.71 -16.49
CA GLY A 369 -9.16 -6.86 -16.45
C GLY A 369 -9.66 -6.48 -17.85
N HIS A 370 -10.58 -5.56 -17.90
CA HIS A 370 -11.12 -5.03 -19.15
C HIS A 370 -11.43 -3.54 -19.02
N LEU A 371 -11.60 -2.89 -20.18
CA LEU A 371 -12.11 -1.53 -20.26
C LEU A 371 -13.57 -1.56 -20.71
N ASP A 372 -14.40 -0.68 -20.18
CA ASP A 372 -15.72 -0.43 -20.74
C ASP A 372 -15.67 0.60 -21.89
N LYS A 373 -16.84 0.87 -22.48
CA LYS A 373 -16.97 1.82 -23.61
C LYS A 373 -16.65 3.26 -23.24
N GLU A 374 -16.68 3.59 -21.98
CA GLU A 374 -16.38 4.91 -21.44
C GLU A 374 -14.93 5.04 -20.97
N GLY A 375 -14.14 3.95 -21.04
CA GLY A 375 -12.73 3.90 -20.69
C GLY A 375 -12.48 3.68 -19.19
N TYR A 376 -13.47 3.19 -18.45
CA TYR A 376 -13.27 2.75 -17.06
C TYR A 376 -12.63 1.37 -17.04
N LEU A 377 -11.64 1.22 -16.14
CA LEU A 377 -10.92 -0.03 -15.93
C LEU A 377 -11.61 -0.87 -14.85
N TYR A 378 -11.82 -2.14 -15.15
CA TYR A 378 -12.35 -3.16 -14.23
C TYR A 378 -11.29 -4.23 -14.02
N LEU A 379 -10.93 -4.48 -12.76
CA LEU A 379 -9.99 -5.54 -12.42
C LEU A 379 -10.74 -6.88 -12.29
N ALA A 380 -10.20 -7.93 -12.88
CA ALA A 380 -10.72 -9.28 -12.70
C ALA A 380 -9.94 -10.03 -11.61
N ASP A 381 -8.63 -10.16 -11.78
CA ASP A 381 -7.72 -10.79 -10.79
C ASP A 381 -6.26 -10.60 -11.22
N ARG A 382 -5.32 -11.27 -10.52
CA ARG A 382 -3.96 -11.45 -10.99
C ARG A 382 -3.83 -12.71 -11.82
N ARG A 383 -3.05 -12.66 -12.91
CA ARG A 383 -2.78 -13.80 -13.77
C ARG A 383 -2.27 -15.04 -13.01
N THR A 384 -1.49 -14.82 -11.94
CA THR A 384 -0.94 -15.89 -11.10
C THR A 384 -1.96 -16.55 -10.19
N ASP A 385 -3.07 -15.87 -9.89
CA ASP A 385 -4.09 -16.32 -8.95
C ASP A 385 -5.31 -16.92 -9.66
N MET A 386 -5.50 -16.62 -10.94
CA MET A 386 -6.57 -17.18 -11.77
C MET A 386 -6.57 -18.72 -11.75
N ILE A 387 -7.75 -19.29 -11.57
CA ILE A 387 -7.98 -20.73 -11.53
C ILE A 387 -8.55 -21.19 -12.86
N ILE A 388 -7.86 -22.10 -13.53
CA ILE A 388 -8.38 -22.76 -14.74
C ILE A 388 -9.04 -24.07 -14.28
N SER A 389 -10.37 -24.12 -14.36
CA SER A 389 -11.17 -25.26 -13.93
C SER A 389 -12.07 -25.73 -15.06
N GLY A 390 -11.87 -26.96 -15.55
CA GLY A 390 -12.65 -27.49 -16.67
C GLY A 390 -12.59 -26.63 -17.95
N GLY A 391 -11.48 -25.92 -18.17
CA GLY A 391 -11.31 -24.99 -19.28
C GLY A 391 -11.91 -23.58 -19.08
N ALA A 392 -12.57 -23.33 -17.94
CA ALA A 392 -13.08 -22.01 -17.61
C ALA A 392 -12.05 -21.21 -16.77
N ASN A 393 -11.88 -19.93 -17.09
CA ASN A 393 -11.10 -19.01 -16.28
C ASN A 393 -11.98 -18.52 -15.12
N ILE A 394 -11.55 -18.81 -13.89
CA ILE A 394 -12.24 -18.42 -12.67
C ILE A 394 -11.34 -17.47 -11.89
N PHE A 395 -11.91 -16.35 -11.48
CA PHE A 395 -11.21 -15.29 -10.77
C PHE A 395 -11.54 -15.37 -9.27
N PRO A 396 -10.57 -15.75 -8.41
CA PRO A 396 -10.75 -15.81 -6.97
C PRO A 396 -11.40 -14.59 -6.35
N ALA A 397 -10.99 -13.40 -6.77
CA ALA A 397 -11.48 -12.14 -6.20
C ALA A 397 -13.00 -11.98 -6.28
N GLU A 398 -13.63 -12.47 -7.35
CA GLU A 398 -15.09 -12.42 -7.51
C GLU A 398 -15.80 -13.30 -6.46
N ILE A 399 -15.28 -14.48 -6.20
CA ILE A 399 -15.82 -15.42 -5.23
C ILE A 399 -15.55 -14.93 -3.80
N GLU A 400 -14.35 -14.43 -3.55
CA GLU A 400 -13.95 -13.84 -2.26
C GLU A 400 -14.84 -12.65 -1.90
N ALA A 401 -15.19 -11.81 -2.88
CA ALA A 401 -16.10 -10.68 -2.67
C ALA A 401 -17.49 -11.15 -2.18
N VAL A 402 -18.02 -12.22 -2.74
CA VAL A 402 -19.30 -12.80 -2.32
C VAL A 402 -19.19 -13.39 -0.90
N ILE A 403 -18.20 -14.24 -0.65
CA ILE A 403 -18.04 -14.89 0.65
C ILE A 403 -17.78 -13.89 1.77
N SER A 404 -16.98 -12.85 1.50
CA SER A 404 -16.64 -11.80 2.48
C SER A 404 -17.83 -10.92 2.87
N SER A 405 -18.93 -10.93 2.10
CA SER A 405 -20.16 -10.22 2.44
C SER A 405 -20.93 -10.87 3.60
N HIS A 406 -20.64 -12.12 3.94
CA HIS A 406 -21.25 -12.80 5.06
C HIS A 406 -20.73 -12.23 6.39
N GLU A 407 -21.64 -11.89 7.32
CA GLU A 407 -21.32 -11.19 8.57
C GLU A 407 -20.32 -11.92 9.48
N LYS A 408 -20.35 -13.25 9.49
CA LYS A 408 -19.46 -14.10 10.30
C LYS A 408 -18.11 -14.41 9.63
N VAL A 409 -17.84 -13.88 8.43
CA VAL A 409 -16.59 -14.10 7.71
C VAL A 409 -15.64 -12.93 7.95
N ARG A 410 -14.53 -13.19 8.61
CA ARG A 410 -13.46 -12.20 8.85
C ARG A 410 -12.59 -11.97 7.62
N ASP A 411 -12.19 -13.07 6.97
CA ASP A 411 -11.37 -13.05 5.77
C ASP A 411 -11.54 -14.35 4.98
N VAL A 412 -11.19 -14.33 3.70
CA VAL A 412 -11.34 -15.48 2.82
C VAL A 412 -10.24 -15.50 1.76
N ALA A 413 -9.79 -16.70 1.41
CA ALA A 413 -8.92 -16.94 0.26
C ALA A 413 -9.49 -18.07 -0.59
N VAL A 414 -9.68 -17.79 -1.86
CA VAL A 414 -10.09 -18.80 -2.84
C VAL A 414 -8.87 -19.27 -3.62
N ILE A 415 -8.68 -20.59 -3.69
CA ILE A 415 -7.51 -21.23 -4.30
C ILE A 415 -7.95 -22.36 -5.25
N GLY A 416 -7.12 -22.66 -6.25
CA GLY A 416 -7.30 -23.81 -7.11
C GLY A 416 -6.51 -25.01 -6.61
N LEU A 417 -7.19 -26.05 -6.12
CA LEU A 417 -6.57 -27.33 -5.75
C LEU A 417 -6.55 -28.27 -6.94
N LEU A 418 -5.60 -29.20 -6.99
CA LEU A 418 -5.52 -30.22 -8.02
C LEU A 418 -6.78 -31.08 -8.04
N ASP A 419 -7.28 -31.40 -9.23
CA ASP A 419 -8.47 -32.20 -9.47
C ASP A 419 -8.27 -33.00 -10.77
N GLU A 420 -8.57 -34.30 -10.72
CA GLU A 420 -8.32 -35.22 -11.85
C GLU A 420 -9.18 -34.91 -13.08
N ASP A 421 -10.45 -34.47 -12.86
CA ASP A 421 -11.40 -34.20 -13.95
C ASP A 421 -11.30 -32.76 -14.48
N LEU A 422 -11.15 -31.80 -13.57
CA LEU A 422 -11.21 -30.37 -13.90
C LEU A 422 -9.82 -29.74 -14.08
N GLY A 423 -8.74 -30.49 -13.82
CA GLY A 423 -7.38 -29.97 -13.67
C GLY A 423 -7.20 -29.21 -12.36
N ARG A 424 -8.11 -28.28 -12.07
CA ARG A 424 -8.20 -27.61 -10.76
C ARG A 424 -9.66 -27.45 -10.34
N LYS A 425 -9.94 -27.64 -9.05
CA LYS A 425 -11.23 -27.30 -8.42
C LYS A 425 -11.10 -26.04 -7.58
N VAL A 426 -12.16 -25.26 -7.54
CA VAL A 426 -12.27 -24.05 -6.72
C VAL A 426 -12.47 -24.46 -5.27
N TRP A 427 -11.67 -23.92 -4.37
CA TRP A 427 -11.69 -24.21 -2.94
C TRP A 427 -11.63 -22.91 -2.14
N ALA A 428 -12.57 -22.73 -1.22
CA ALA A 428 -12.64 -21.55 -0.36
C ALA A 428 -12.08 -21.87 1.04
N VAL A 429 -11.07 -21.14 1.45
CA VAL A 429 -10.54 -21.16 2.83
C VAL A 429 -11.07 -19.91 3.51
N VAL A 430 -11.77 -20.08 4.63
CA VAL A 430 -12.51 -19.02 5.30
C VAL A 430 -12.04 -18.87 6.75
N GLN A 431 -11.70 -17.66 7.14
CA GLN A 431 -11.44 -17.30 8.53
C GLN A 431 -12.70 -16.69 9.12
N PRO A 432 -13.33 -17.33 10.13
CA PRO A 432 -14.48 -16.75 10.83
C PRO A 432 -14.09 -15.52 11.64
N ASP A 433 -15.04 -14.63 11.85
CA ASP A 433 -14.85 -13.47 12.73
C ASP A 433 -14.75 -13.90 14.19
N ASP A 434 -15.61 -14.83 14.61
CA ASP A 434 -15.54 -15.55 15.88
C ASP A 434 -15.37 -17.05 15.65
N THR A 435 -14.32 -17.64 16.21
CA THR A 435 -14.06 -19.09 16.11
C THR A 435 -15.05 -19.92 16.92
N LEU A 436 -15.77 -19.31 17.88
CA LEU A 436 -16.80 -19.98 18.70
C LEU A 436 -18.18 -19.94 18.03
N ASP A 437 -18.39 -19.01 17.08
CA ASP A 437 -19.62 -18.89 16.29
C ASP A 437 -19.28 -18.74 14.80
N PRO A 438 -18.69 -19.77 14.16
CA PRO A 438 -18.29 -19.70 12.77
C PRO A 438 -19.50 -19.69 11.82
N PRO A 439 -19.35 -19.23 10.57
CA PRO A 439 -20.38 -19.33 9.56
C PRO A 439 -20.71 -20.80 9.26
N ASP A 440 -21.97 -21.10 8.99
CA ASP A 440 -22.36 -22.42 8.48
C ASP A 440 -21.91 -22.56 7.02
N ILE A 441 -21.31 -23.70 6.68
CA ILE A 441 -20.80 -23.95 5.32
C ILE A 441 -21.95 -23.96 4.29
N GLY A 442 -23.13 -24.49 4.67
CA GLY A 442 -24.29 -24.49 3.80
C GLY A 442 -24.84 -23.09 3.51
N GLU A 443 -24.72 -22.17 4.48
CA GLU A 443 -25.06 -20.75 4.27
C GLU A 443 -24.10 -20.11 3.27
N LEU A 444 -22.79 -20.35 3.40
CA LEU A 444 -21.77 -19.83 2.47
C LEU A 444 -21.95 -20.41 1.06
N GLU A 445 -22.25 -21.70 0.96
CA GLU A 445 -22.53 -22.34 -0.33
C GLU A 445 -23.79 -21.75 -0.98
N SER A 446 -24.88 -21.61 -0.21
CA SER A 446 -26.12 -21.01 -0.68
C SER A 446 -25.93 -19.56 -1.13
N LEU A 447 -25.12 -18.79 -0.39
CA LEU A 447 -24.75 -17.42 -0.75
C LEU A 447 -24.02 -17.37 -2.10
N CYS A 448 -23.05 -18.26 -2.29
CA CYS A 448 -22.33 -18.38 -3.57
C CYS A 448 -23.24 -18.81 -4.72
N GLN A 449 -24.12 -19.80 -4.50
CA GLN A 449 -25.07 -20.27 -5.52
C GLN A 449 -26.08 -19.18 -5.93
N GLY A 450 -26.45 -18.31 -5.00
CA GLY A 450 -27.37 -17.20 -5.26
C GLY A 450 -26.76 -16.05 -6.07
N GLN A 451 -25.44 -15.89 -6.08
CA GLN A 451 -24.77 -14.72 -6.67
C GLN A 451 -23.76 -15.06 -7.76
N LEU A 452 -23.32 -16.32 -7.88
CA LEU A 452 -22.30 -16.74 -8.82
C LEU A 452 -22.84 -17.75 -9.83
N ALA A 453 -22.22 -17.79 -11.02
CA ALA A 453 -22.44 -18.88 -11.95
C ALA A 453 -21.98 -20.22 -11.32
N LEU A 454 -22.70 -21.32 -11.56
CA LEU A 454 -22.48 -22.61 -10.91
C LEU A 454 -21.04 -23.14 -11.01
N TYR A 455 -20.35 -22.89 -12.10
CA TYR A 455 -18.96 -23.32 -12.29
C TYR A 455 -17.96 -22.55 -11.43
N LYS A 456 -18.34 -21.39 -10.88
CA LYS A 456 -17.54 -20.56 -9.98
C LYS A 456 -17.76 -20.90 -8.51
N VAL A 457 -18.87 -21.59 -8.17
CA VAL A 457 -19.18 -21.97 -6.78
C VAL A 457 -18.07 -22.90 -6.28
N PRO A 458 -17.47 -22.61 -5.11
CA PRO A 458 -16.44 -23.48 -4.54
C PRO A 458 -16.93 -24.93 -4.38
N ARG A 459 -16.09 -25.88 -4.73
CA ARG A 459 -16.36 -27.32 -4.55
C ARG A 459 -16.19 -27.78 -3.10
N GLY A 460 -15.64 -26.90 -2.27
CA GLY A 460 -15.55 -27.12 -0.84
C GLY A 460 -15.12 -25.87 -0.10
N PHE A 461 -15.42 -25.86 1.17
CA PHE A 461 -15.12 -24.79 2.11
C PHE A 461 -14.36 -25.36 3.30
N GLU A 462 -13.38 -24.63 3.78
CA GLU A 462 -12.57 -24.97 4.94
C GLU A 462 -12.51 -23.78 5.88
N LEU A 463 -12.76 -24.02 7.17
CA LEU A 463 -12.62 -23.00 8.20
C LEU A 463 -11.20 -23.07 8.81
N VAL A 464 -10.54 -21.91 8.92
CA VAL A 464 -9.23 -21.79 9.53
C VAL A 464 -9.24 -20.71 10.62
N SER A 465 -8.42 -20.91 11.66
CA SER A 465 -8.32 -19.92 12.73
C SER A 465 -7.49 -18.70 12.32
N ASP A 466 -6.52 -18.86 11.41
CA ASP A 466 -5.69 -17.77 10.88
C ASP A 466 -5.10 -18.14 9.51
N PHE A 467 -4.69 -17.13 8.76
CA PHE A 467 -4.05 -17.28 7.46
C PHE A 467 -2.53 -17.10 7.52
N PRO A 468 -1.77 -17.89 6.73
CA PRO A 468 -0.38 -17.55 6.46
C PRO A 468 -0.33 -16.24 5.66
N ARG A 469 0.25 -15.20 6.27
CA ARG A 469 0.35 -13.88 5.64
C ARG A 469 1.79 -13.51 5.37
N ASN A 470 2.00 -12.73 4.33
CA ASN A 470 3.26 -12.07 4.11
C ASN A 470 3.36 -10.80 4.99
N GLU A 471 4.50 -10.12 4.93
CA GLU A 471 4.78 -8.89 5.66
C GLU A 471 3.80 -7.75 5.35
N ALA A 472 3.20 -7.77 4.16
CA ALA A 472 2.15 -6.84 3.75
C ALA A 472 0.77 -7.16 4.36
N GLY A 473 0.68 -8.23 5.17
CA GLY A 473 -0.59 -8.74 5.67
C GLY A 473 -1.42 -9.47 4.61
N LYS A 474 -0.91 -9.62 3.39
CA LYS A 474 -1.59 -10.34 2.30
C LYS A 474 -1.49 -11.84 2.52
N ILE A 475 -2.58 -12.56 2.26
CA ILE A 475 -2.64 -14.02 2.36
C ILE A 475 -1.66 -14.66 1.36
N ARG A 476 -0.84 -15.59 1.83
CA ARG A 476 0.10 -16.36 1.00
C ARG A 476 -0.64 -17.53 0.33
N ARG A 477 -1.39 -17.24 -0.75
CA ARG A 477 -2.20 -18.25 -1.47
C ARG A 477 -1.36 -19.43 -1.96
N LEU A 478 -0.11 -19.22 -2.38
CA LEU A 478 0.77 -20.31 -2.78
C LEU A 478 1.00 -21.29 -1.63
N ALA A 479 1.31 -20.80 -0.44
CA ALA A 479 1.51 -21.64 0.74
C ALA A 479 0.24 -22.44 1.11
N LEU A 480 -0.93 -21.79 1.07
CA LEU A 480 -2.22 -22.46 1.27
C LEU A 480 -2.46 -23.59 0.27
N ARG A 481 -2.10 -23.36 -0.99
CA ARG A 481 -2.28 -24.33 -2.07
C ARG A 481 -1.30 -25.49 -1.97
N GLU A 482 -0.03 -25.21 -1.67
CA GLU A 482 1.01 -26.24 -1.52
C GLU A 482 0.70 -27.18 -0.34
N GLU A 483 0.30 -26.63 0.81
CA GLU A 483 -0.08 -27.41 1.99
C GLU A 483 -1.22 -28.39 1.69
N ARG A 484 -2.23 -27.97 0.93
CA ARG A 484 -3.43 -28.78 0.63
C ARG A 484 -3.28 -29.73 -0.57
N ASN A 485 -2.35 -29.46 -1.48
CA ASN A 485 -2.03 -30.38 -2.57
C ASN A 485 -1.04 -31.47 -2.14
N SER A 486 -0.45 -31.37 -0.94
CA SER A 486 0.48 -32.37 -0.39
C SER A 486 -0.22 -33.50 0.38
N HIS A 487 -1.53 -33.38 0.53
CA HIS A 487 -2.44 -34.35 1.16
C HIS A 487 -3.44 -34.88 0.15
#